data_06594e67637d2d47b1a7ef20ce8f7fea
#
_entry.id   06594e67637d2d47b1a7ef20ce8f7fea
#
_cell.length_a   1.000
_cell.length_b   1.000
_cell.length_c   1.000
_cell.angle_alpha   90.00
_cell.angle_beta   90.00
_cell.angle_gamma   90.00
#
_symmetry.space_group_name_H-M   'P 1'
#
loop_
_entity.id
_entity.type
_entity.pdbx_description
1 polymer ?
#
loop_
_entity_poly.entity_id
_entity_poly.type
_entity_poly.pdbx_seq_one_letter_code
_entity_poly.pdbx_strand_id
1 'polypeptide(L)' 'MWIALNDSGVYIREQDIIRIWIKTQKSRGRGKPKFKLMSTDALTGYEQELLSFDDYTKASEALYKVVTALDERRSRVEL' A
#
# COMPACT_ATOMS: atom_id res chain seq x y z
N MET A 1 6.49 -10.87 7.56
CA MET A 1 6.34 -10.82 6.09
C MET A 1 6.99 -9.54 5.56
N TRP A 2 7.62 -9.65 4.42
CA TRP A 2 8.18 -8.50 3.70
C TRP A 2 7.23 -8.06 2.58
N ILE A 3 7.00 -6.77 2.48
CA ILE A 3 6.23 -6.17 1.39
C ILE A 3 7.22 -5.52 0.44
N ALA A 4 7.35 -6.08 -0.75
CA ALA A 4 8.24 -5.54 -1.78
C ALA A 4 7.46 -4.57 -2.67
N LEU A 5 7.93 -3.34 -2.80
CA LEU A 5 7.26 -2.31 -3.57
C LEU A 5 7.79 -2.30 -5.01
N ASN A 6 7.16 -3.16 -5.84
CA ASN A 6 7.44 -3.21 -7.27
C ASN A 6 8.95 -3.36 -7.55
N ASP A 7 9.45 -2.72 -8.59
CA ASP A 7 10.87 -2.80 -8.98
C ASP A 7 11.75 -1.72 -8.31
N SER A 8 11.21 -1.07 -7.28
CA SER A 8 11.90 0.04 -6.61
C SER A 8 13.06 -0.40 -5.72
N GLY A 9 13.13 -1.68 -5.36
CA GLY A 9 14.10 -2.17 -4.38
C GLY A 9 13.75 -1.82 -2.94
N VAL A 10 12.56 -1.29 -2.69
CA VAL A 10 12.09 -0.95 -1.35
C VAL A 10 11.36 -2.12 -0.75
N TYR A 11 11.72 -2.47 0.49
CA TYR A 11 11.09 -3.55 1.26
C TYR A 11 10.60 -3.00 2.58
N ILE A 12 9.37 -3.35 2.95
CA ILE A 12 8.77 -2.93 4.22
C ILE A 12 8.35 -4.17 4.99
N ARG A 13 8.70 -4.22 6.28
CA ARG A 13 8.27 -5.30 7.14
C ARG A 13 6.85 -5.06 7.62
N GLU A 14 6.00 -6.05 7.47
CA GLU A 14 4.59 -5.97 7.89
C GLU A 14 4.48 -5.61 9.38
N GLN A 15 5.38 -6.11 10.22
CA GLN A 15 5.36 -5.83 11.67
C GLN A 15 5.63 -4.36 12.02
N ASP A 16 6.18 -3.59 11.07
CA ASP A 16 6.40 -2.15 11.24
C ASP A 16 5.18 -1.32 10.81
N ILE A 17 4.08 -1.97 10.43
CA ILE A 17 2.85 -1.33 9.96
C ILE A 17 1.73 -1.62 10.95
N ILE A 18 1.06 -0.57 11.45
CA ILE A 18 -0.15 -0.71 12.28
C ILE A 18 -1.39 -0.79 11.39
N ARG A 19 -1.38 -0.09 10.27
CA ARG A 19 -2.56 0.10 9.42
C ARG A 19 -2.14 0.24 7.97
N ILE A 20 -2.92 -0.34 7.06
CA ILE A 20 -2.76 -0.18 5.62
C ILE A 20 -4.14 0.07 5.00
N TRP A 21 -4.23 1.07 4.12
CA TRP A 21 -5.52 1.47 3.53
C TRP A 21 -5.33 2.20 2.21
N ILE A 22 -6.45 2.45 1.53
CA ILE A 22 -6.47 3.21 0.28
C ILE A 22 -6.99 4.61 0.57
N LYS A 23 -6.21 5.63 0.17
CA LYS A 23 -6.60 7.02 0.26
C LYS A 23 -6.89 7.56 -1.12
N THR A 24 -8.07 8.13 -1.30
CA THR A 24 -8.43 8.82 -2.55
C THR A 24 -7.96 10.27 -2.46
N GLN A 25 -7.11 10.67 -3.39
CA GLN A 25 -6.68 12.05 -3.51
C GLN A 25 -7.35 12.67 -4.72
N LYS A 26 -8.26 13.60 -4.49
CA LYS A 26 -8.90 14.35 -5.57
C LYS A 26 -7.90 15.33 -6.16
N SER A 27 -7.84 15.35 -7.51
CA SER A 27 -7.03 16.32 -8.20
C SER A 27 -7.75 17.66 -8.27
N ARG A 28 -6.99 18.75 -8.25
CA ARG A 28 -7.54 20.08 -8.49
C ARG A 28 -7.77 20.26 -10.00
N GLY A 29 -8.94 20.79 -10.39
CA GLY A 29 -9.27 21.04 -11.80
C GLY A 29 -9.73 19.79 -12.53
N ARG A 30 -9.28 19.63 -13.78
CA ARG A 30 -9.73 18.56 -14.69
C ARG A 30 -8.97 17.26 -14.58
N GLY A 31 -8.05 17.14 -13.63
CA GLY A 31 -7.26 15.93 -13.46
C GLY A 31 -8.07 14.78 -12.85
N LYS A 32 -7.66 13.55 -13.15
CA LYS A 32 -8.26 12.36 -12.56
C LYS A 32 -7.79 12.18 -11.12
N PRO A 33 -8.63 11.63 -10.23
CA PRO A 33 -8.21 11.33 -8.87
C PRO A 33 -7.13 10.26 -8.87
N LYS A 34 -6.28 10.31 -7.82
CA LYS A 34 -5.27 9.29 -7.55
C LYS A 34 -5.73 8.43 -6.36
N PHE A 35 -5.39 7.16 -6.41
CA PHE A 35 -5.69 6.21 -5.34
C PHE A 35 -4.36 5.73 -4.77
N LYS A 36 -4.12 6.06 -3.52
CA LYS A 36 -2.84 5.79 -2.87
C LYS A 36 -2.96 4.66 -1.86
N LEU A 37 -2.06 3.70 -1.97
CA LEU A 37 -1.92 2.68 -0.93
C LEU A 37 -1.06 3.28 0.16
N MET A 38 -1.65 3.45 1.34
CA MET A 38 -1.04 4.12 2.49
C MET A 38 -0.77 3.12 3.61
N SER A 39 0.21 3.41 4.42
CA SER A 39 0.45 2.68 5.66
C SER A 39 0.79 3.64 6.80
N THR A 40 0.56 3.20 8.04
CA THR A 40 0.95 3.92 9.24
C THR A 40 2.07 3.17 9.92
N ASP A 41 3.18 3.84 10.18
CA ASP A 41 4.34 3.26 10.85
C ASP A 41 4.02 2.97 12.32
N ALA A 42 4.41 1.78 12.79
CA ALA A 42 4.10 1.32 14.14
C ALA A 42 4.86 2.08 15.23
N LEU A 43 6.04 2.61 14.92
CA LEU A 43 6.88 3.30 15.88
C LEU A 43 6.55 4.78 15.97
N THR A 44 6.35 5.44 14.82
CA THR A 44 6.20 6.90 14.75
C THR A 44 4.76 7.35 14.65
N GLY A 45 3.87 6.46 14.18
CA GLY A 45 2.49 6.84 13.86
C GLY A 45 2.35 7.65 12.58
N TYR A 46 3.44 7.87 11.85
CA TYR A 46 3.40 8.62 10.61
C TYR A 46 2.78 7.80 9.48
N GLU A 47 2.00 8.50 8.66
CA GLU A 47 1.44 7.94 7.45
C GLU A 47 2.44 8.07 6.31
N GLN A 48 2.57 7.01 5.51
CA GLN A 48 3.43 7.01 4.34
C GLN A 48 2.73 6.42 3.14
N GLU A 49 3.02 6.98 1.96
CA GLU A 49 2.53 6.45 0.71
C GLU A 49 3.43 5.31 0.25
N LEU A 50 2.83 4.16 -0.02
CA LEU A 50 3.56 3.00 -0.56
C LEU A 50 3.56 3.02 -2.07
N LEU A 51 2.38 3.13 -2.68
CA LEU A 51 2.18 3.15 -4.13
C LEU A 51 1.03 4.08 -4.48
N SER A 52 1.02 4.54 -5.73
CA SER A 52 -0.05 5.38 -6.27
C SER A 52 -0.59 4.76 -7.55
N PHE A 53 -1.91 4.79 -7.70
CA PHE A 53 -2.61 4.21 -8.84
C PHE A 53 -3.60 5.21 -9.43
N ASP A 54 -3.83 5.11 -10.74
CA ASP A 54 -4.83 5.92 -11.44
C ASP A 54 -6.23 5.30 -11.35
N ASP A 55 -6.32 4.04 -10.93
CA ASP A 55 -7.54 3.24 -10.92
C ASP A 55 -7.72 2.63 -9.53
N TYR A 56 -8.92 2.80 -8.96
CA TYR A 56 -9.27 2.23 -7.66
C TYR A 56 -9.17 0.70 -7.66
N THR A 57 -9.55 0.05 -8.77
CA THR A 57 -9.46 -1.41 -8.87
C THR A 57 -8.03 -1.89 -8.69
N LYS A 58 -7.06 -1.21 -9.30
CA LYS A 58 -5.65 -1.57 -9.15
C LYS A 58 -5.15 -1.37 -7.72
N ALA A 59 -5.56 -0.28 -7.08
CA ALA A 59 -5.22 -0.02 -5.67
C ALA A 59 -5.82 -1.11 -4.77
N SER A 60 -7.08 -1.46 -5.00
CA SER A 60 -7.79 -2.49 -4.27
C SER A 60 -7.14 -3.87 -4.43
N GLU A 61 -6.71 -4.21 -5.64
CA GLU A 61 -5.99 -5.45 -5.90
C GLU A 61 -4.67 -5.52 -5.15
N ALA A 62 -3.93 -4.40 -5.08
CA ALA A 62 -2.68 -4.33 -4.33
C ALA A 62 -2.92 -4.56 -2.84
N LEU A 63 -3.93 -3.90 -2.27
CA LEU A 63 -4.31 -4.11 -0.87
C LEU A 63 -4.73 -5.55 -0.61
N TYR A 64 -5.52 -6.12 -1.51
CA TYR A 64 -5.99 -7.51 -1.40
C TYR A 64 -4.82 -8.51 -1.43
N LYS A 65 -3.79 -8.25 -2.24
CA LYS A 65 -2.58 -9.09 -2.25
C LYS A 65 -1.92 -9.13 -0.88
N VAL A 66 -1.82 -7.99 -0.21
CA VAL A 66 -1.23 -7.92 1.14
C VAL A 66 -2.09 -8.70 2.13
N VAL A 67 -3.40 -8.49 2.13
CA VAL A 67 -4.32 -9.17 3.04
C VAL A 67 -4.27 -10.68 2.82
N THR A 68 -4.29 -11.13 1.56
CA THR A 68 -4.22 -12.55 1.23
C THR A 68 -2.90 -13.16 1.67
N ALA A 69 -1.79 -12.45 1.47
CA ALA A 69 -0.48 -12.92 1.90
C ALA A 69 -0.40 -13.08 3.43
N LEU A 70 -1.03 -12.16 4.17
CA LEU A 70 -1.11 -12.26 5.62
C LEU A 70 -1.94 -13.47 6.07
N ASP A 71 -3.09 -13.69 5.45
CA ASP A 71 -3.96 -14.82 5.75
C ASP A 71 -3.26 -16.16 5.45
N GLU A 72 -2.50 -16.21 4.38
CA GLU A 72 -1.75 -17.41 3.97
C GLU A 72 -0.40 -17.53 4.68
N ARG A 73 -0.04 -16.60 5.55
CA ARG A 73 1.22 -16.57 6.29
C ARG A 73 2.45 -16.63 5.39
N ARG A 74 2.39 -15.95 4.26
CA ARG A 74 3.51 -15.87 3.35
C ARG A 74 4.64 -15.04 3.95
N SER A 75 5.87 -15.36 3.57
CA SER A 75 7.05 -14.59 4.02
C SER A 75 7.25 -13.30 3.22
N ARG A 76 6.62 -13.19 2.05
CA ARG A 76 6.80 -12.06 1.13
C ARG A 76 5.58 -11.86 0.26
N VAL A 77 5.30 -10.59 -0.07
CA VAL A 77 4.33 -10.20 -1.10
C VAL A 77 4.94 -9.14 -1.99
N GLU A 78 4.72 -9.24 -3.28
CA GLU A 78 5.17 -8.24 -4.27
C GLU A 78 3.99 -7.42 -4.76
N LEU A 79 4.15 -6.11 -4.71
CA LEU A 79 3.13 -5.17 -5.17
C LEU A 79 3.52 -4.48 -6.48
#